data_9eccad80a961f7b311b9f6cfd90a62bb
#
_entry.id   9eccad80a961f7b311b9f6cfd90a62bb
#
_cell.length_a   1.000
_cell.length_b   1.000
_cell.length_c   1.000
_cell.angle_alpha   90.00
_cell.angle_beta   90.00
_cell.angle_gamma   90.00
#
_symmetry.space_group_name_H-M   'P 1'
#
loop_
_entity.id
_entity.type
_entity.pdbx_description
1 polymer ?
#
loop_
_entity_poly.entity_id
_entity_poly.type
_entity_poly.pdbx_seq_one_letter_code
_entity_poly.pdbx_strand_id
1 'polypeptide(L)'
;SFSCMQFQDLGRSNHQNVDLLIKKVYKTVKTTRKKAVFGVSPAGNLDNLYLNNSYYCDVKKWMSSTGYIDYICPQIYWTFTHTVCPYKATCKRWANLKRNKNVKLYIGLAGYRAGLSKAQAKAVYDIGWSKSNTILKREVLYGRSTKKVSGYVLFSYADLNRKAAAKDIANLKKVFK
;
A
#
# COMPACT_ATOMS: atom_id res chain seq x y z
N SER A 1 24.98 0.92 12.01
CA SER A 1 24.88 1.76 10.81
C SER A 1 24.94 0.85 9.59
N PHE A 2 23.81 0.58 8.96
CA PHE A 2 23.81 -0.05 7.66
C PHE A 2 24.31 0.98 6.66
N SER A 3 25.56 0.83 6.26
CA SER A 3 26.14 1.53 5.13
C SER A 3 25.25 1.27 3.91
N CYS A 4 24.75 2.33 3.30
CA CYS A 4 24.11 2.28 2.00
C CYS A 4 25.14 1.70 1.03
N MET A 5 25.04 0.40 0.71
CA MET A 5 25.82 -0.19 -0.36
C MET A 5 25.47 0.57 -1.63
N GLN A 6 26.39 1.40 -2.09
CA GLN A 6 26.37 1.95 -3.44
C GLN A 6 26.45 0.77 -4.39
N PHE A 7 25.30 0.32 -4.90
CA PHE A 7 25.26 -0.52 -6.08
C PHE A 7 25.59 0.35 -7.29
N GLN A 8 26.85 0.76 -7.40
CA GLN A 8 27.40 1.17 -8.69
C GLN A 8 27.54 -0.11 -9.52
N ASP A 9 26.49 -0.44 -10.27
CA ASP A 9 26.57 -1.53 -11.17
C ASP A 9 26.60 -1.02 -12.63
N LEU A 10 27.75 -1.18 -13.25
CA LEU A 10 28.01 -1.63 -14.60
C LEU A 10 26.82 -1.42 -15.58
N GLY A 11 26.45 -0.17 -15.86
CA GLY A 11 25.57 0.21 -16.95
C GLY A 11 24.07 -0.04 -16.78
N ARG A 12 23.59 -0.47 -15.59
CA ARG A 12 22.16 -0.63 -15.32
C ARG A 12 21.51 0.63 -14.77
N SER A 13 20.26 0.90 -15.18
CA SER A 13 19.46 1.97 -14.58
C SER A 13 19.03 1.61 -13.15
N ASN A 14 18.69 2.64 -12.33
CA ASN A 14 18.18 2.43 -10.97
C ASN A 14 16.93 1.52 -10.96
N HIS A 15 16.05 1.64 -11.95
CA HIS A 15 14.89 0.74 -12.09
C HIS A 15 15.31 -0.72 -12.27
N GLN A 16 16.32 -1.00 -13.12
CA GLN A 16 16.81 -2.35 -13.32
C GLN A 16 17.43 -2.93 -12.05
N ASN A 17 18.12 -2.11 -11.27
CA ASN A 17 18.70 -2.53 -9.99
C ASN A 17 17.62 -2.88 -8.96
N VAL A 18 16.57 -2.06 -8.83
CA VAL A 18 15.44 -2.36 -7.93
C VAL A 18 14.68 -3.60 -8.41
N ASP A 19 14.42 -3.73 -9.70
CA ASP A 19 13.80 -4.93 -10.29
C ASP A 19 14.58 -6.20 -9.97
N LEU A 20 15.90 -6.14 -10.12
CA LEU A 20 16.80 -7.26 -9.83
C LEU A 20 16.79 -7.63 -8.36
N LEU A 21 16.79 -6.61 -7.47
CA LEU A 21 16.67 -6.82 -6.02
C LEU A 21 15.39 -7.58 -5.68
N ILE A 22 14.22 -7.08 -6.14
CA ILE A 22 12.93 -7.72 -5.89
C ILE A 22 12.92 -9.17 -6.41
N LYS A 23 13.44 -9.40 -7.61
CA LYS A 23 13.51 -10.74 -8.22
C LYS A 23 14.43 -11.68 -7.44
N LYS A 24 15.59 -11.20 -6.97
CA LYS A 24 16.51 -11.98 -6.14
C LYS A 24 15.88 -12.35 -4.80
N VAL A 25 15.25 -11.40 -4.11
CA VAL A 25 14.56 -11.66 -2.84
C VAL A 25 13.44 -12.68 -3.04
N TYR A 26 12.60 -12.50 -4.07
CA TYR A 26 11.55 -13.47 -4.40
C TYR A 26 12.13 -14.88 -4.57
N LYS A 27 13.17 -15.02 -5.40
CA LYS A 27 13.84 -16.30 -5.63
C LYS A 27 14.36 -16.90 -4.33
N THR A 28 15.07 -16.12 -3.51
CA THR A 28 15.59 -16.59 -2.21
C THR A 28 14.49 -17.08 -1.28
N VAL A 29 13.40 -16.32 -1.15
CA VAL A 29 12.24 -16.73 -0.33
C VAL A 29 11.68 -18.07 -0.82
N LYS A 30 11.49 -18.22 -2.14
CA LYS A 30 10.92 -19.44 -2.73
C LYS A 30 11.84 -20.66 -2.67
N THR A 31 13.16 -20.46 -2.75
CA THR A 31 14.13 -21.54 -2.60
C THR A 31 14.30 -21.99 -1.14
N THR A 32 14.27 -21.04 -0.20
CA THR A 32 14.36 -21.34 1.23
C THR A 32 13.08 -21.97 1.75
N ARG A 33 11.93 -21.46 1.36
CA ARG A 33 10.61 -21.97 1.79
C ARG A 33 9.60 -21.87 0.68
N LYS A 34 9.42 -22.92 -0.09
CA LYS A 34 8.57 -22.97 -1.30
C LYS A 34 7.15 -22.42 -1.10
N LYS A 35 6.54 -22.67 0.07
CA LYS A 35 5.18 -22.22 0.42
C LYS A 35 5.12 -20.79 0.97
N ALA A 36 6.26 -20.13 1.24
CA ALA A 36 6.25 -18.77 1.74
C ALA A 36 5.71 -17.80 0.69
N VAL A 37 4.99 -16.78 1.17
CA VAL A 37 4.39 -15.73 0.33
C VAL A 37 5.25 -14.47 0.46
N PHE A 38 5.70 -13.93 -0.67
CA PHE A 38 6.48 -12.71 -0.72
C PHE A 38 5.71 -11.60 -1.41
N GLY A 39 5.68 -10.44 -0.80
CA GLY A 39 5.05 -9.25 -1.37
C GLY A 39 5.75 -7.97 -0.96
N VAL A 40 5.35 -6.89 -1.59
CA VAL A 40 5.89 -5.55 -1.33
C VAL A 40 4.77 -4.57 -0.99
N SER A 41 5.09 -3.59 -0.15
CA SER A 41 4.17 -2.53 0.26
C SER A 41 4.72 -1.17 -0.16
N PRO A 42 4.53 -0.77 -1.42
CA PRO A 42 5.04 0.50 -1.94
C PRO A 42 4.18 1.67 -1.50
N ALA A 43 4.69 2.91 -1.72
CA ALA A 43 3.88 4.11 -1.59
C ALA A 43 2.61 4.04 -2.44
N GLY A 44 1.50 4.62 -1.96
CA GLY A 44 0.19 4.53 -2.62
C GLY A 44 0.08 5.35 -3.90
N ASN A 45 0.84 6.46 -4.02
CA ASN A 45 0.83 7.29 -5.21
C ASN A 45 1.66 6.67 -6.34
N LEU A 46 0.98 6.15 -7.37
CA LEU A 46 1.61 5.52 -8.53
C LEU A 46 2.56 6.45 -9.29
N ASP A 47 2.30 7.76 -9.29
CA ASP A 47 3.09 8.70 -10.06
C ASP A 47 4.50 8.87 -9.47
N ASN A 48 4.64 8.66 -8.15
CA ASN A 48 5.93 8.76 -7.48
C ASN A 48 6.77 7.47 -7.52
N LEU A 49 6.20 6.35 -7.97
CA LEU A 49 6.90 5.06 -7.89
C LEU A 49 7.92 4.86 -8.99
N TYR A 50 7.60 5.31 -10.21
CA TYR A 50 8.43 5.05 -11.38
C TYR A 50 9.31 6.24 -11.80
N LEU A 51 9.02 7.44 -11.33
CA LEU A 51 9.75 8.64 -11.74
C LEU A 51 11.24 8.58 -11.36
N ASN A 52 12.11 9.12 -12.23
CA ASN A 52 13.49 9.42 -11.89
C ASN A 52 13.51 10.34 -10.67
N ASN A 53 14.44 10.13 -9.74
CA ASN A 53 14.54 10.83 -8.46
C ASN A 53 13.44 10.50 -7.41
N SER A 54 12.74 9.37 -7.56
CA SER A 54 11.77 8.88 -6.59
C SER A 54 12.16 7.46 -6.11
N TYR A 55 11.24 6.49 -6.20
CA TYR A 55 11.46 5.14 -5.65
C TYR A 55 12.00 4.13 -6.66
N TYR A 56 12.03 4.45 -7.95
CA TYR A 56 12.47 3.56 -9.04
C TYR A 56 11.74 2.19 -9.07
N CYS A 57 10.48 2.17 -8.63
CA CYS A 57 9.70 0.94 -8.47
C CYS A 57 8.82 0.67 -9.68
N ASP A 58 9.17 -0.31 -10.53
CA ASP A 58 8.33 -0.74 -11.65
C ASP A 58 7.26 -1.74 -11.19
N VAL A 59 6.31 -1.24 -10.40
CA VAL A 59 5.21 -2.06 -9.87
C VAL A 59 4.34 -2.67 -10.98
N LYS A 60 4.25 -2.02 -12.14
CA LYS A 60 3.49 -2.55 -13.29
C LYS A 60 4.12 -3.83 -13.80
N LYS A 61 5.43 -3.86 -13.94
CA LYS A 61 6.21 -5.04 -14.31
C LYS A 61 6.09 -6.14 -13.26
N TRP A 62 6.27 -5.79 -11.97
CA TRP A 62 6.22 -6.79 -10.88
C TRP A 62 4.83 -7.43 -10.76
N MET A 63 3.76 -6.65 -10.96
CA MET A 63 2.39 -7.16 -10.91
C MET A 63 2.02 -8.02 -12.11
N SER A 64 2.53 -7.71 -13.30
CA SER A 64 2.14 -8.40 -14.55
C SER A 64 3.00 -9.61 -14.89
N SER A 65 4.23 -9.68 -14.35
CA SER A 65 5.21 -10.72 -14.66
C SER A 65 5.34 -11.74 -13.53
N THR A 66 5.80 -12.94 -13.84
CA THR A 66 6.11 -13.98 -12.85
C THR A 66 7.49 -13.77 -12.22
N GLY A 67 7.71 -14.28 -11.01
CA GLY A 67 9.03 -14.31 -10.38
C GLY A 67 9.44 -13.02 -9.66
N TYR A 68 8.51 -12.12 -9.39
CA TYR A 68 8.74 -10.89 -8.63
C TYR A 68 8.02 -10.88 -7.28
N ILE A 69 6.71 -11.08 -7.26
CA ILE A 69 5.89 -10.97 -6.05
C ILE A 69 4.71 -11.93 -6.11
N ASP A 70 4.19 -12.34 -4.95
CA ASP A 70 2.91 -13.05 -4.82
C ASP A 70 1.77 -12.07 -4.51
N TYR A 71 2.08 -10.91 -3.89
CA TYR A 71 1.11 -9.86 -3.65
C TYR A 71 1.75 -8.48 -3.64
N ILE A 72 0.92 -7.46 -3.82
CA ILE A 72 1.29 -6.07 -3.63
C ILE A 72 0.30 -5.41 -2.68
N CYS A 73 0.80 -4.52 -1.80
CA CYS A 73 0.00 -3.84 -0.78
C CYS A 73 0.33 -2.34 -0.76
N PRO A 74 -0.16 -1.54 -1.74
CA PRO A 74 0.09 -0.10 -1.76
C PRO A 74 -0.47 0.58 -0.51
N GLN A 75 0.29 1.52 0.04
CA GLN A 75 -0.04 2.31 1.22
C GLN A 75 -0.96 3.48 0.83
N ILE A 76 -2.26 3.23 0.71
CA ILE A 76 -3.25 4.27 0.34
C ILE A 76 -3.76 4.93 1.63
N TYR A 77 -2.96 5.84 2.18
CA TYR A 77 -3.14 6.44 3.50
C TYR A 77 -3.85 7.80 3.46
N TRP A 78 -4.74 8.02 2.49
CA TRP A 78 -5.47 9.27 2.28
C TRP A 78 -6.97 9.07 2.32
N THR A 79 -7.69 10.09 2.76
CA THR A 79 -9.15 10.06 2.74
C THR A 79 -9.73 10.26 1.34
N PHE A 80 -11.04 10.14 1.23
CA PHE A 80 -11.77 10.38 -0.04
C PHE A 80 -11.67 11.83 -0.53
N THR A 81 -11.33 12.78 0.37
CA THR A 81 -11.29 14.22 0.10
C THR A 81 -9.86 14.77 0.03
N HIS A 82 -8.85 13.91 0.05
CA HIS A 82 -7.46 14.35 -0.10
C HIS A 82 -7.25 14.95 -1.51
N THR A 83 -6.59 16.10 -1.59
CA THR A 83 -6.49 16.91 -2.83
C THR A 83 -5.69 16.26 -3.94
N VAL A 84 -4.57 15.60 -3.58
CA VAL A 84 -3.64 15.01 -4.57
C VAL A 84 -3.96 13.54 -4.83
N CYS A 85 -4.21 12.77 -3.76
CA CYS A 85 -4.40 11.33 -3.83
C CYS A 85 -5.71 10.90 -3.15
N PRO A 86 -6.90 11.32 -3.63
CA PRO A 86 -8.16 10.89 -3.03
C PRO A 86 -8.28 9.37 -3.10
N TYR A 87 -8.66 8.75 -1.98
CA TYR A 87 -8.70 7.29 -1.83
C TYR A 87 -9.38 6.58 -3.00
N LYS A 88 -10.57 7.06 -3.40
CA LYS A 88 -11.36 6.45 -4.47
C LYS A 88 -10.59 6.37 -5.79
N ALA A 89 -10.00 7.48 -6.22
CA ALA A 89 -9.25 7.54 -7.47
C ALA A 89 -7.98 6.67 -7.38
N THR A 90 -7.23 6.77 -6.28
CA THR A 90 -6.00 6.03 -6.07
C THR A 90 -6.25 4.51 -6.04
N CYS A 91 -7.24 4.06 -5.28
CA CYS A 91 -7.63 2.64 -5.21
C CYS A 91 -8.07 2.10 -6.59
N LYS A 92 -8.87 2.88 -7.35
CA LYS A 92 -9.29 2.52 -8.71
C LYS A 92 -8.10 2.38 -9.66
N ARG A 93 -7.11 3.29 -9.58
CA ARG A 93 -5.88 3.21 -10.40
C ARG A 93 -5.12 1.90 -10.13
N TRP A 94 -4.89 1.55 -8.86
CA TRP A 94 -4.25 0.29 -8.47
C TRP A 94 -5.05 -0.94 -8.91
N ALA A 95 -6.37 -0.93 -8.72
CA ALA A 95 -7.25 -2.02 -9.12
C ALA A 95 -7.26 -2.27 -10.63
N ASN A 96 -7.00 -1.24 -11.44
CA ASN A 96 -7.00 -1.33 -12.90
C ASN A 96 -5.64 -1.66 -13.52
N LEU A 97 -4.57 -1.75 -12.74
CA LEU A 97 -3.28 -2.21 -13.28
C LEU A 97 -3.40 -3.65 -13.79
N LYS A 98 -2.75 -3.91 -14.93
CA LYS A 98 -2.60 -5.28 -15.46
C LYS A 98 -1.90 -6.14 -14.40
N ARG A 99 -2.46 -7.30 -14.13
CA ARG A 99 -1.98 -8.17 -13.07
C ARG A 99 -1.99 -9.63 -13.50
N ASN A 100 -0.92 -10.36 -13.17
CA ASN A 100 -0.90 -11.81 -13.26
C ASN A 100 -1.97 -12.39 -12.32
N LYS A 101 -2.66 -13.43 -12.74
CA LYS A 101 -3.74 -14.08 -11.97
C LYS A 101 -3.32 -14.58 -10.58
N ASN A 102 -2.03 -14.88 -10.42
CA ASN A 102 -1.48 -15.38 -9.16
C ASN A 102 -1.06 -14.25 -8.17
N VAL A 103 -0.98 -13.00 -8.64
CA VAL A 103 -0.61 -11.87 -7.80
C VAL A 103 -1.84 -11.27 -7.13
N LYS A 104 -1.85 -11.17 -5.80
CA LYS A 104 -2.94 -10.57 -5.03
C LYS A 104 -2.73 -9.07 -4.86
N LEU A 105 -3.83 -8.30 -4.87
CA LEU A 105 -3.82 -6.89 -4.51
C LEU A 105 -4.45 -6.73 -3.13
N TYR A 106 -3.65 -6.37 -2.14
CA TYR A 106 -4.13 -5.87 -0.85
C TYR A 106 -4.06 -4.34 -0.86
N ILE A 107 -4.83 -3.69 -0.01
CA ILE A 107 -4.76 -2.24 0.19
C ILE A 107 -4.31 -1.96 1.63
N GLY A 108 -3.22 -1.21 1.76
CA GLY A 108 -2.76 -0.69 3.04
C GLY A 108 -3.63 0.50 3.48
N LEU A 109 -4.19 0.42 4.67
CA LEU A 109 -5.05 1.42 5.28
C LEU A 109 -4.37 2.08 6.49
N ALA A 110 -4.56 3.39 6.65
CA ALA A 110 -3.94 4.18 7.72
C ALA A 110 -4.67 4.04 9.05
N GLY A 111 -4.57 2.89 9.71
CA GLY A 111 -5.13 2.69 11.05
C GLY A 111 -4.64 3.74 12.07
N TYR A 112 -3.38 4.18 11.94
CA TYR A 112 -2.77 5.21 12.78
C TYR A 112 -3.40 6.60 12.62
N ARG A 113 -4.16 6.85 11.57
CA ARG A 113 -4.87 8.11 11.34
C ARG A 113 -6.31 8.11 11.86
N ALA A 114 -6.82 6.97 12.30
CA ALA A 114 -8.16 6.88 12.91
C ALA A 114 -8.22 7.72 14.18
N GLY A 115 -9.28 8.50 14.35
CA GLY A 115 -9.51 9.35 15.53
C GLY A 115 -8.60 10.58 15.62
N LEU A 116 -7.98 11.04 14.52
CA LEU A 116 -7.23 12.29 14.53
C LEU A 116 -8.14 13.49 14.85
N SER A 117 -7.66 14.38 15.71
CA SER A 117 -8.27 15.69 15.94
C SER A 117 -8.16 16.57 14.68
N LYS A 118 -8.93 17.66 14.63
CA LYS A 118 -8.87 18.63 13.52
C LYS A 118 -7.45 19.20 13.32
N ALA A 119 -6.75 19.53 14.41
CA ALA A 119 -5.38 20.04 14.36
C ALA A 119 -4.41 18.99 13.78
N GLN A 120 -4.48 17.74 14.26
CA GLN A 120 -3.66 16.65 13.77
C GLN A 120 -3.93 16.32 12.30
N ALA A 121 -5.21 16.28 11.90
CA ALA A 121 -5.59 16.03 10.50
C ALA A 121 -5.12 17.16 9.56
N LYS A 122 -5.11 18.42 10.03
CA LYS A 122 -4.51 19.54 9.31
C LYS A 122 -3.00 19.40 9.16
N ALA A 123 -2.31 18.97 10.22
CA ALA A 123 -0.86 18.77 10.22
C ALA A 123 -0.39 17.69 9.25
N VAL A 124 -1.23 16.70 8.95
CA VAL A 124 -0.95 15.67 7.93
C VAL A 124 -1.56 15.99 6.56
N TYR A 125 -1.98 17.23 6.35
CA TYR A 125 -2.56 17.74 5.09
C TYR A 125 -3.77 16.95 4.57
N ASP A 126 -4.52 16.31 5.47
CA ASP A 126 -5.72 15.55 5.12
C ASP A 126 -6.82 15.70 6.19
N ILE A 127 -7.49 16.86 6.14
CA ILE A 127 -8.55 17.23 7.09
C ILE A 127 -9.72 16.23 7.12
N GLY A 128 -9.86 15.41 6.09
CA GLY A 128 -10.89 14.39 5.98
C GLY A 128 -10.88 13.43 7.17
N TRP A 129 -9.71 13.12 7.75
CA TRP A 129 -9.58 12.22 8.90
C TRP A 129 -10.31 12.70 10.15
N SER A 130 -10.51 14.00 10.33
CA SER A 130 -11.25 14.56 11.48
C SER A 130 -12.75 14.75 11.23
N LYS A 131 -13.22 14.52 10.00
CA LYS A 131 -14.62 14.80 9.63
C LYS A 131 -15.57 13.62 9.84
N SER A 132 -15.05 12.40 9.99
CA SER A 132 -15.89 11.21 10.10
C SER A 132 -15.13 10.05 10.74
N ASN A 133 -15.81 9.29 11.58
CA ASN A 133 -15.31 8.04 12.15
C ASN A 133 -15.68 6.79 11.32
N THR A 134 -16.03 6.98 10.05
CA THR A 134 -16.36 5.88 9.14
C THR A 134 -15.40 5.78 7.94
N ILE A 135 -14.29 6.51 7.96
CA ILE A 135 -13.34 6.56 6.82
C ILE A 135 -12.85 5.16 6.48
N LEU A 136 -12.22 4.45 7.41
CA LEU A 136 -11.69 3.10 7.20
C LEU A 136 -12.79 2.12 6.72
N LYS A 137 -13.99 2.19 7.31
CA LYS A 137 -15.14 1.39 6.88
C LYS A 137 -15.48 1.65 5.40
N ARG A 138 -15.59 2.92 5.01
CA ARG A 138 -15.92 3.32 3.64
C ARG A 138 -14.82 2.91 2.65
N GLU A 139 -13.55 3.00 3.05
CA GLU A 139 -12.40 2.56 2.26
C GLU A 139 -12.47 1.06 1.94
N VAL A 140 -12.78 0.23 2.94
CA VAL A 140 -12.98 -1.21 2.74
C VAL A 140 -14.16 -1.48 1.81
N LEU A 141 -15.31 -0.84 2.03
CA LEU A 141 -16.49 -1.04 1.20
C LEU A 141 -16.24 -0.64 -0.26
N TYR A 142 -15.56 0.49 -0.47
CA TYR A 142 -15.19 0.91 -1.82
C TYR A 142 -14.23 -0.07 -2.50
N GLY A 143 -13.16 -0.49 -1.81
CA GLY A 143 -12.23 -1.46 -2.38
C GLY A 143 -12.91 -2.78 -2.75
N ARG A 144 -13.83 -3.29 -1.92
CA ARG A 144 -14.66 -4.47 -2.23
C ARG A 144 -15.52 -4.27 -3.47
N SER A 145 -16.10 -3.09 -3.65
CA SER A 145 -16.94 -2.79 -4.83
C SER A 145 -16.18 -2.88 -6.15
N THR A 146 -14.85 -2.74 -6.13
CA THR A 146 -14.01 -2.91 -7.34
C THR A 146 -13.93 -4.35 -7.82
N LYS A 147 -14.24 -5.34 -6.95
CA LYS A 147 -14.09 -6.78 -7.19
C LYS A 147 -12.66 -7.23 -7.54
N LYS A 148 -11.66 -6.36 -7.34
CA LYS A 148 -10.25 -6.58 -7.72
C LYS A 148 -9.30 -6.56 -6.53
N VAL A 149 -9.76 -6.09 -5.37
CA VAL A 149 -9.01 -6.05 -4.10
C VAL A 149 -9.21 -7.38 -3.37
N SER A 150 -8.10 -8.02 -2.99
CA SER A 150 -8.09 -9.32 -2.32
C SER A 150 -8.20 -9.22 -0.80
N GLY A 151 -7.91 -8.05 -0.22
CA GLY A 151 -7.97 -7.82 1.22
C GLY A 151 -7.31 -6.51 1.63
N TYR A 152 -7.13 -6.33 2.95
CA TYR A 152 -6.66 -5.07 3.53
C TYR A 152 -5.64 -5.35 4.62
N VAL A 153 -4.69 -4.44 4.77
CA VAL A 153 -3.69 -4.42 5.85
C VAL A 153 -3.81 -3.07 6.56
N LEU A 154 -4.05 -3.10 7.87
CA LEU A 154 -4.10 -1.88 8.68
C LEU A 154 -2.74 -1.62 9.33
N PHE A 155 -2.21 -0.45 9.12
CA PHE A 155 -0.99 -0.01 9.77
C PHE A 155 -1.34 1.01 10.85
N SER A 156 -1.13 0.71 12.14
CA SER A 156 -0.60 -0.51 12.69
C SER A 156 -1.51 -1.07 13.80
N TYR A 157 -1.23 -2.31 14.26
CA TYR A 157 -2.02 -2.94 15.34
C TYR A 157 -2.04 -2.10 16.63
N ALA A 158 -0.91 -1.53 17.03
CA ALA A 158 -0.80 -0.67 18.21
C ALA A 158 -1.78 0.52 18.16
N ASP A 159 -2.00 1.09 16.98
CA ASP A 159 -2.87 2.24 16.78
C ASP A 159 -4.36 1.90 16.90
N LEU A 160 -4.74 0.65 16.65
CA LEU A 160 -6.13 0.22 16.68
C LEU A 160 -6.71 0.22 18.12
N ASN A 161 -5.85 0.14 19.13
CA ASN A 161 -6.26 0.13 20.55
C ASN A 161 -6.29 1.54 21.17
N ARG A 162 -5.95 2.59 20.43
CA ARG A 162 -6.02 3.96 20.95
C ARG A 162 -7.48 4.37 21.24
N LYS A 163 -7.73 4.97 22.40
CA LYS A 163 -9.05 5.47 22.80
C LYS A 163 -9.67 6.38 21.73
N ALA A 164 -8.87 7.26 21.11
CA ALA A 164 -9.32 8.15 20.05
C ALA A 164 -9.80 7.41 18.78
N ALA A 165 -9.24 6.25 18.47
CA ALA A 165 -9.61 5.44 17.30
C ALA A 165 -10.83 4.53 17.55
N ALA A 166 -11.30 4.39 18.77
CA ALA A 166 -12.30 3.38 19.15
C ALA A 166 -13.58 3.39 18.29
N LYS A 167 -14.10 4.59 17.97
CA LYS A 167 -15.31 4.72 17.12
C LYS A 167 -15.05 4.28 15.68
N ASP A 168 -13.89 4.64 15.11
CA ASP A 168 -13.49 4.22 13.75
C ASP A 168 -13.34 2.71 13.67
N ILE A 169 -12.68 2.10 14.66
CA ILE A 169 -12.46 0.66 14.71
C ILE A 169 -13.77 -0.09 14.92
N ALA A 170 -14.66 0.40 15.79
CA ALA A 170 -15.99 -0.19 15.96
C ALA A 170 -16.81 -0.16 14.65
N ASN A 171 -16.74 0.94 13.90
CA ASN A 171 -17.39 1.05 12.60
C ASN A 171 -16.75 0.12 11.55
N LEU A 172 -15.42 0.02 11.56
CA LEU A 172 -14.68 -0.87 10.67
C LEU A 172 -15.04 -2.35 10.92
N LYS A 173 -15.09 -2.79 12.19
CA LYS A 173 -15.45 -4.17 12.56
C LYS A 173 -16.80 -4.62 11.97
N LYS A 174 -17.76 -3.69 11.77
CA LYS A 174 -19.09 -4.01 11.22
C LYS A 174 -19.05 -4.55 9.77
N VAL A 175 -17.97 -4.33 9.02
CA VAL A 175 -17.84 -4.83 7.64
C VAL A 175 -17.14 -6.19 7.54
N PHE A 176 -16.69 -6.75 8.67
CA PHE A 176 -16.04 -8.07 8.75
C PHE A 176 -16.87 -9.10 9.53
N LYS A 177 -18.11 -8.73 9.90
CA LYS A 177 -19.10 -9.64 10.50
C LYS A 177 -19.88 -10.37 9.44
#